data_038abc71d85d6b412b8148493fb69779
#
_entry.id   038abc71d85d6b412b8148493fb69779
#
_cell.length_a   1.000
_cell.length_b   1.000
_cell.length_c   1.000
_cell.angle_alpha   90.00
_cell.angle_beta   90.00
_cell.angle_gamma   90.00
#
_symmetry.space_group_name_H-M   'P 1'
#
loop_
_entity.id
_entity.type
_entity.pdbx_description
1 polymer ?
#
loop_
_entity_poly.entity_id
_entity_poly.type
_entity_poly.pdbx_seq_one_letter_code
_entity_poly.pdbx_strand_id
1 'polypeptide(L)'
;MLQPVNRLPQRVLSHIALHILQGSADTYPIIPLTHVCRYWRHSIIRARENWTLVSSRRTDLMGLTLERSKGAALQLRVDPYSAEFPSFCDQILPHIQHIETLRFWELETMEELTLALPNFPQSTPNLRVLELPSMAGLNASIDPFESFPDTLRSLSLDDIPLYPSFLKLRTLTKLSLKYCRKGCPDLDTLLDFLEENHSLESVDLAIGNSRFPAHIPHRRTAITNRLQHLSITFRYAMIARTLISGIPLRRGGHLEITFNDDYTGLGLDDIMSGVSMTHLPNLLSPTFMEYRSPDPTIRLIGPNGSFSYVHQWSPGVPFTEFSVLSLAKIRELRLTHNNPSAMFLPSSFPALETLTIKCDTDISRLFSTLFPNPSLFPSLKTLGFLGCFITEEFMDELAQFASDRKNTTSARLHRVVIVHLDGRVPTVASIHGLEEHVPIVDVRFGRTFPIDLT
;
A
#
# COMPACT_ATOMS: atom_id res chain seq x y z
N MET A 1 -33.98 -27.80 13.67
CA MET A 1 -33.38 -26.44 13.73
C MET A 1 -32.48 -26.25 12.52
N LEU A 2 -32.70 -25.20 11.70
CA LEU A 2 -31.78 -24.85 10.63
C LEU A 2 -30.50 -24.33 11.27
N GLN A 3 -29.33 -24.82 10.79
CA GLN A 3 -28.05 -24.33 11.24
C GLN A 3 -27.92 -22.82 10.95
N PRO A 4 -27.27 -22.02 11.81
CA PRO A 4 -27.16 -20.56 11.66
C PRO A 4 -26.67 -20.09 10.28
N VAL A 5 -25.79 -20.86 9.66
CA VAL A 5 -25.21 -20.59 8.33
C VAL A 5 -26.25 -20.56 7.21
N ASN A 6 -27.37 -21.28 7.38
CA ASN A 6 -28.48 -21.30 6.40
C ASN A 6 -29.43 -20.11 6.53
N ARG A 7 -29.15 -19.17 7.47
CA ARG A 7 -29.93 -17.95 7.68
C ARG A 7 -29.32 -16.70 7.08
N LEU A 8 -28.11 -16.82 6.48
CA LEU A 8 -27.47 -15.68 5.85
C LEU A 8 -28.29 -15.19 4.65
N PRO A 9 -28.58 -13.89 4.56
CA PRO A 9 -29.26 -13.33 3.38
C PRO A 9 -28.46 -13.61 2.10
N GLN A 10 -29.16 -13.76 0.96
CA GLN A 10 -28.54 -14.03 -0.33
C GLN A 10 -27.45 -13.00 -0.68
N ARG A 11 -27.66 -11.72 -0.36
CA ARG A 11 -26.68 -10.65 -0.58
C ARG A 11 -25.36 -10.91 0.18
N VAL A 12 -25.46 -11.38 1.42
CA VAL A 12 -24.26 -11.71 2.22
C VAL A 12 -23.51 -12.86 1.60
N LEU A 13 -24.21 -13.89 1.11
CA LEU A 13 -23.59 -15.02 0.41
C LEU A 13 -22.90 -14.59 -0.88
N SER A 14 -23.51 -13.70 -1.66
CA SER A 14 -22.88 -13.12 -2.86
C SER A 14 -21.65 -12.30 -2.49
N HIS A 15 -21.67 -11.50 -1.43
CA HIS A 15 -20.50 -10.77 -0.98
C HIS A 15 -19.35 -11.69 -0.52
N ILE A 16 -19.67 -12.77 0.17
CA ILE A 16 -18.67 -13.79 0.55
C ILE A 16 -18.04 -14.40 -0.71
N ALA A 17 -18.86 -14.79 -1.69
CA ALA A 17 -18.39 -15.34 -2.95
C ALA A 17 -17.51 -14.36 -3.71
N LEU A 18 -17.92 -13.09 -3.83
CA LEU A 18 -17.13 -12.04 -4.49
C LEU A 18 -15.80 -11.78 -3.76
N HIS A 19 -15.81 -11.77 -2.43
CA HIS A 19 -14.58 -11.58 -1.66
C HIS A 19 -13.58 -12.72 -1.88
N ILE A 20 -14.06 -13.95 -1.95
CA ILE A 20 -13.24 -15.13 -2.27
C ILE A 20 -12.68 -15.01 -3.69
N LEU A 21 -13.49 -14.57 -4.66
CA LEU A 21 -13.06 -14.36 -6.04
C LEU A 21 -12.01 -13.26 -6.20
N GLN A 22 -12.08 -12.19 -5.40
CA GLN A 22 -11.11 -11.09 -5.47
C GLN A 22 -9.69 -11.55 -5.14
N GLY A 23 -9.53 -12.50 -4.21
CA GLY A 23 -8.23 -13.08 -3.85
C GLY A 23 -7.80 -14.26 -4.73
N SER A 24 -8.63 -14.67 -5.70
CA SER A 24 -8.37 -15.86 -6.53
C SER A 24 -7.96 -15.50 -7.96
N ALA A 25 -7.17 -16.39 -8.55
CA ALA A 25 -6.78 -16.30 -9.94
C ALA A 25 -7.92 -16.70 -10.92
N ASP A 26 -8.92 -17.44 -10.47
CA ASP A 26 -10.02 -17.96 -11.29
C ASP A 26 -11.35 -18.06 -10.53
N THR A 27 -12.43 -18.48 -11.21
CA THR A 27 -13.76 -18.69 -10.63
C THR A 27 -13.90 -19.95 -9.78
N TYR A 28 -12.87 -20.81 -9.78
CA TYR A 28 -12.93 -22.11 -9.13
C TYR A 28 -13.32 -22.08 -7.65
N PRO A 29 -12.87 -21.09 -6.84
CA PRO A 29 -13.18 -21.03 -5.41
C PRO A 29 -14.66 -20.93 -5.07
N ILE A 30 -15.53 -20.53 -6.00
CA ILE A 30 -16.98 -20.48 -5.70
C ILE A 30 -17.65 -21.83 -5.84
N ILE A 31 -17.06 -22.78 -6.56
CA ILE A 31 -17.66 -24.12 -6.75
C ILE A 31 -17.87 -24.84 -5.41
N PRO A 32 -16.89 -24.92 -4.48
CA PRO A 32 -17.11 -25.50 -3.16
C PRO A 32 -18.26 -24.87 -2.39
N LEU A 33 -18.47 -23.56 -2.53
CA LEU A 33 -19.59 -22.87 -1.87
C LEU A 33 -20.96 -23.37 -2.37
N THR A 34 -21.04 -23.83 -3.63
CA THR A 34 -22.27 -24.42 -4.16
C THR A 34 -22.54 -25.82 -3.59
N HIS A 35 -21.59 -26.44 -2.92
CA HIS A 35 -21.70 -27.76 -2.32
C HIS A 35 -22.02 -27.72 -0.80
N VAL A 36 -22.03 -26.57 -0.17
CA VAL A 36 -22.32 -26.43 1.27
C VAL A 36 -23.73 -26.91 1.62
N CYS A 37 -24.77 -26.39 0.94
CA CYS A 37 -26.15 -26.85 1.07
C CYS A 37 -27.00 -26.36 -0.11
N ARG A 38 -28.26 -26.82 -0.20
CA ARG A 38 -29.19 -26.43 -1.27
C ARG A 38 -29.44 -24.92 -1.34
N TYR A 39 -29.53 -24.26 -0.20
CA TYR A 39 -29.77 -22.82 -0.12
C TYR A 39 -28.57 -22.03 -0.66
N TRP A 40 -27.35 -22.37 -0.24
CA TRP A 40 -26.11 -21.74 -0.74
C TRP A 40 -25.97 -21.94 -2.25
N ARG A 41 -26.12 -23.20 -2.71
CA ARG A 41 -26.08 -23.52 -4.15
C ARG A 41 -27.03 -22.63 -4.95
N HIS A 42 -28.27 -22.57 -4.54
CA HIS A 42 -29.29 -21.80 -5.23
C HIS A 42 -29.00 -20.28 -5.22
N SER A 43 -28.56 -19.75 -4.10
CA SER A 43 -28.20 -18.34 -3.94
C SER A 43 -26.99 -17.95 -4.82
N ILE A 44 -25.94 -18.77 -4.80
CA ILE A 44 -24.71 -18.48 -5.55
C ILE A 44 -24.93 -18.65 -7.05
N ILE A 45 -25.64 -19.69 -7.48
CA ILE A 45 -25.90 -19.93 -8.92
C ILE A 45 -26.76 -18.82 -9.51
N ARG A 46 -27.73 -18.28 -8.76
CA ARG A 46 -28.64 -17.23 -9.25
C ARG A 46 -28.02 -15.84 -9.30
N ALA A 47 -27.03 -15.58 -8.49
CA ALA A 47 -26.37 -14.30 -8.43
C ALA A 47 -25.36 -14.17 -9.59
N ARG A 48 -25.78 -13.52 -10.67
CA ARG A 48 -24.98 -13.37 -11.90
C ARG A 48 -23.62 -12.74 -11.69
N GLU A 49 -23.51 -11.85 -10.70
CA GLU A 49 -22.26 -11.18 -10.29
C GLU A 49 -21.18 -12.15 -9.82
N ASN A 50 -21.55 -13.32 -9.35
CA ASN A 50 -20.60 -14.37 -8.94
C ASN A 50 -19.97 -15.09 -10.15
N TRP A 51 -20.50 -14.91 -11.34
CA TRP A 51 -20.10 -15.61 -12.57
C TRP A 51 -19.51 -14.65 -13.62
N THR A 52 -18.93 -13.56 -13.19
CA THR A 52 -18.35 -12.55 -14.08
C THR A 52 -16.86 -12.70 -14.30
N LEU A 53 -16.15 -13.45 -13.44
CA LEU A 53 -14.72 -13.70 -13.58
C LEU A 53 -14.48 -14.89 -14.50
N VAL A 54 -13.83 -14.68 -15.62
CA VAL A 54 -13.49 -15.69 -16.62
C VAL A 54 -11.97 -15.77 -16.75
N SER A 55 -11.41 -16.98 -16.67
CA SER A 55 -9.97 -17.21 -16.76
C SER A 55 -9.64 -18.18 -17.88
N SER A 56 -8.61 -17.87 -18.65
CA SER A 56 -8.11 -18.77 -19.71
C SER A 56 -7.43 -20.05 -19.19
N ARG A 57 -7.11 -20.08 -17.90
CA ARG A 57 -6.58 -21.30 -17.24
C ARG A 57 -7.64 -22.37 -16.96
N ARG A 58 -8.92 -22.03 -17.12
CA ARG A 58 -10.05 -22.88 -16.73
C ARG A 58 -11.18 -22.81 -17.78
N THR A 59 -10.88 -23.21 -18.98
CA THR A 59 -11.86 -23.24 -20.09
C THR A 59 -12.98 -24.26 -19.86
N ASP A 60 -12.75 -25.28 -19.05
CA ASP A 60 -13.75 -26.26 -18.61
C ASP A 60 -14.95 -25.62 -17.87
N LEU A 61 -14.76 -24.53 -17.18
CA LEU A 61 -15.80 -23.80 -16.47
C LEU A 61 -16.33 -22.58 -17.25
N MET A 62 -15.68 -22.21 -18.33
CA MET A 62 -15.95 -20.97 -19.04
C MET A 62 -17.38 -20.93 -19.60
N GLY A 63 -17.82 -21.97 -20.31
CA GLY A 63 -19.18 -22.04 -20.85
C GLY A 63 -20.24 -21.85 -19.77
N LEU A 64 -20.04 -22.52 -18.62
CA LEU A 64 -20.93 -22.38 -17.46
C LEU A 64 -20.91 -20.97 -16.88
N THR A 65 -19.75 -20.33 -16.81
CA THR A 65 -19.56 -18.97 -16.29
C THR A 65 -20.26 -17.96 -17.20
N LEU A 66 -20.06 -18.05 -18.51
CA LEU A 66 -20.67 -17.20 -19.51
C LEU A 66 -22.20 -17.35 -19.53
N GLU A 67 -22.73 -18.58 -19.47
CA GLU A 67 -24.17 -18.82 -19.36
C GLU A 67 -24.77 -18.17 -18.11
N ARG A 68 -24.11 -18.30 -16.97
CA ARG A 68 -24.63 -17.81 -15.68
C ARG A 68 -24.42 -16.31 -15.47
N SER A 69 -23.44 -15.72 -16.14
CA SER A 69 -23.25 -14.26 -16.12
C SER A 69 -24.42 -13.49 -16.73
N LYS A 70 -25.17 -14.13 -17.66
CA LYS A 70 -26.36 -13.55 -18.31
C LYS A 70 -26.09 -12.17 -18.90
N GLY A 71 -24.94 -11.99 -19.55
CA GLY A 71 -24.54 -10.73 -20.15
C GLY A 71 -24.13 -9.63 -19.13
N ALA A 72 -23.85 -10.00 -17.89
CA ALA A 72 -23.23 -9.07 -16.95
C ALA A 72 -21.82 -8.69 -17.42
N ALA A 73 -21.32 -7.57 -16.92
CA ALA A 73 -19.97 -7.10 -17.21
C ALA A 73 -18.92 -8.15 -16.80
N LEU A 74 -18.09 -8.58 -17.76
CA LEU A 74 -17.12 -9.64 -17.60
C LEU A 74 -15.76 -9.08 -17.18
N GLN A 75 -15.11 -9.83 -16.31
CA GLN A 75 -13.73 -9.64 -15.90
C GLN A 75 -12.88 -10.78 -16.46
N LEU A 76 -12.04 -10.50 -17.43
CA LEU A 76 -11.18 -11.50 -18.03
C LEU A 76 -9.80 -11.50 -17.39
N ARG A 77 -9.32 -12.69 -17.09
CA ARG A 77 -7.92 -12.96 -16.73
C ARG A 77 -7.32 -13.89 -17.77
N VAL A 78 -6.40 -13.37 -18.53
CA VAL A 78 -5.84 -14.04 -19.70
C VAL A 78 -4.42 -14.47 -19.40
N ASP A 79 -4.17 -15.77 -19.57
CA ASP A 79 -2.86 -16.40 -19.59
C ASP A 79 -2.65 -16.97 -20.99
N PRO A 80 -1.88 -16.31 -21.87
CA PRO A 80 -1.69 -16.75 -23.25
C PRO A 80 -0.90 -18.05 -23.35
N TYR A 81 -0.13 -18.43 -22.32
CA TYR A 81 0.63 -19.70 -22.27
C TYR A 81 -0.21 -20.90 -21.87
N SER A 82 -1.46 -20.69 -21.50
CA SER A 82 -2.35 -21.82 -21.26
C SER A 82 -2.53 -22.63 -22.54
N ALA A 83 -2.38 -23.93 -22.45
CA ALA A 83 -2.64 -24.85 -23.57
C ALA A 83 -4.07 -24.71 -24.11
N GLU A 84 -4.97 -24.18 -23.33
CA GLU A 84 -6.38 -23.98 -23.67
C GLU A 84 -6.66 -22.57 -24.23
N PHE A 85 -5.64 -21.75 -24.40
CA PHE A 85 -5.80 -20.36 -24.84
C PHE A 85 -6.53 -20.19 -26.18
N PRO A 86 -6.27 -20.98 -27.24
CA PRO A 86 -7.05 -20.88 -28.48
C PRO A 86 -8.54 -21.15 -28.27
N SER A 87 -8.89 -22.19 -27.52
CA SER A 87 -10.28 -22.49 -27.17
C SER A 87 -10.94 -21.40 -26.33
N PHE A 88 -10.17 -20.76 -25.46
CA PHE A 88 -10.61 -19.61 -24.70
C PHE A 88 -10.98 -18.44 -25.63
N CYS A 89 -10.13 -18.11 -26.59
CA CYS A 89 -10.38 -17.02 -27.53
C CYS A 89 -11.68 -17.27 -28.33
N ASP A 90 -11.89 -18.47 -28.87
CA ASP A 90 -13.10 -18.81 -29.62
C ASP A 90 -14.37 -18.64 -28.79
N GLN A 91 -14.32 -19.03 -27.51
CA GLN A 91 -15.48 -18.93 -26.62
C GLN A 91 -15.76 -17.50 -26.15
N ILE A 92 -14.74 -16.64 -25.97
CA ILE A 92 -14.92 -15.28 -25.46
C ILE A 92 -15.29 -14.27 -26.54
N LEU A 93 -14.91 -14.48 -27.79
CA LEU A 93 -15.17 -13.55 -28.88
C LEU A 93 -16.65 -13.13 -29.03
N PRO A 94 -17.66 -14.03 -28.91
CA PRO A 94 -19.07 -13.63 -28.95
C PRO A 94 -19.50 -12.72 -27.79
N HIS A 95 -18.71 -12.64 -26.71
CA HIS A 95 -19.00 -11.90 -25.50
C HIS A 95 -18.09 -10.66 -25.32
N ILE A 96 -17.27 -10.33 -26.32
CA ILE A 96 -16.24 -9.29 -26.24
C ILE A 96 -16.78 -7.93 -25.83
N GLN A 97 -18.00 -7.58 -26.30
CA GLN A 97 -18.67 -6.32 -25.93
C GLN A 97 -19.13 -6.24 -24.45
N HIS A 98 -19.12 -7.36 -23.72
CA HIS A 98 -19.43 -7.40 -22.31
C HIS A 98 -18.21 -7.28 -21.41
N ILE A 99 -17.00 -7.22 -22.00
CA ILE A 99 -15.76 -7.12 -21.24
C ILE A 99 -15.66 -5.73 -20.63
N GLU A 100 -15.61 -5.67 -19.29
CA GLU A 100 -15.38 -4.45 -18.53
C GLU A 100 -13.95 -4.39 -17.97
N THR A 101 -13.39 -5.56 -17.62
CA THR A 101 -12.02 -5.68 -17.08
C THR A 101 -11.24 -6.70 -17.88
N LEU A 102 -10.04 -6.31 -18.30
CA LEU A 102 -9.11 -7.18 -18.99
C LEU A 102 -7.76 -7.12 -18.29
N ARG A 103 -7.32 -8.28 -17.79
CA ARG A 103 -6.04 -8.47 -17.11
C ARG A 103 -5.28 -9.59 -17.77
N PHE A 104 -4.06 -9.33 -18.16
CA PHE A 104 -3.13 -10.36 -18.59
C PHE A 104 -2.19 -10.73 -17.44
N TRP A 105 -1.81 -12.01 -17.36
CA TRP A 105 -0.83 -12.46 -16.37
C TRP A 105 0.60 -12.24 -16.88
N GLU A 106 0.82 -12.64 -18.11
CA GLU A 106 2.08 -12.51 -18.83
C GLU A 106 1.76 -12.31 -20.29
N LEU A 107 2.55 -11.50 -20.98
CA LEU A 107 2.47 -11.34 -22.43
C LEU A 107 3.91 -11.22 -22.94
N GLU A 108 4.30 -12.06 -23.91
CA GLU A 108 5.61 -11.92 -24.53
C GLU A 108 5.56 -11.07 -25.79
N THR A 109 4.46 -11.13 -26.54
CA THR A 109 4.36 -10.48 -27.84
C THR A 109 3.00 -9.81 -28.07
N MET A 110 2.99 -8.85 -28.99
CA MET A 110 1.74 -8.24 -29.49
C MET A 110 0.89 -9.22 -30.29
N GLU A 111 1.50 -10.21 -30.88
CA GLU A 111 0.78 -11.26 -31.63
C GLU A 111 -0.17 -12.01 -30.72
N GLU A 112 0.26 -12.35 -29.50
CA GLU A 112 -0.59 -12.98 -28.49
C GLU A 112 -1.78 -12.10 -28.12
N LEU A 113 -1.57 -10.80 -27.93
CA LEU A 113 -2.67 -9.88 -27.66
C LEU A 113 -3.65 -9.79 -28.84
N THR A 114 -3.15 -9.73 -30.07
CA THR A 114 -3.97 -9.65 -31.28
C THR A 114 -4.75 -10.94 -31.51
N LEU A 115 -4.16 -12.10 -31.18
CA LEU A 115 -4.86 -13.38 -31.22
C LEU A 115 -5.96 -13.47 -30.16
N ALA A 116 -5.67 -12.96 -28.95
CA ALA A 116 -6.64 -12.95 -27.86
C ALA A 116 -7.84 -12.04 -28.14
N LEU A 117 -7.56 -10.86 -28.70
CA LEU A 117 -8.56 -9.81 -28.90
C LEU A 117 -8.40 -9.19 -30.29
N PRO A 118 -8.94 -9.81 -31.35
CA PRO A 118 -8.94 -9.23 -32.67
C PRO A 118 -9.57 -7.84 -32.67
N ASN A 119 -8.91 -6.89 -33.37
CA ASN A 119 -9.31 -5.48 -33.41
C ASN A 119 -9.38 -4.79 -32.02
N PHE A 120 -8.61 -5.29 -31.06
CA PHE A 120 -8.43 -4.60 -29.78
C PHE A 120 -7.74 -3.23 -30.01
N PRO A 121 -8.15 -2.17 -29.33
CA PRO A 121 -9.20 -2.13 -28.30
C PRO A 121 -10.61 -1.79 -28.82
N GLN A 122 -10.82 -1.56 -30.11
CA GLN A 122 -12.11 -1.11 -30.67
C GLN A 122 -13.22 -2.12 -30.47
N SER A 123 -12.90 -3.41 -30.40
CA SER A 123 -13.87 -4.49 -30.17
C SER A 123 -14.40 -4.55 -28.72
N THR A 124 -13.80 -3.76 -27.79
CA THR A 124 -14.16 -3.77 -26.35
C THR A 124 -14.71 -2.40 -25.90
N PRO A 125 -15.89 -1.96 -26.37
CA PRO A 125 -16.39 -0.61 -26.15
C PRO A 125 -16.74 -0.30 -24.68
N ASN A 126 -16.93 -1.33 -23.86
CA ASN A 126 -17.29 -1.20 -22.44
C ASN A 126 -16.08 -1.39 -21.51
N LEU A 127 -14.86 -1.48 -22.05
CA LEU A 127 -13.66 -1.67 -21.27
C LEU A 127 -13.40 -0.50 -20.32
N ARG A 128 -13.30 -0.78 -19.03
CA ARG A 128 -13.01 0.19 -17.97
C ARG A 128 -11.67 -0.03 -17.29
N VAL A 129 -11.23 -1.28 -17.23
CA VAL A 129 -9.98 -1.66 -16.56
C VAL A 129 -9.11 -2.46 -17.51
N LEU A 130 -7.90 -1.99 -17.73
CA LEU A 130 -6.88 -2.67 -18.53
C LEU A 130 -5.60 -2.81 -17.71
N GLU A 131 -5.13 -4.04 -17.55
CA GLU A 131 -3.86 -4.35 -16.91
C GLU A 131 -3.01 -5.17 -17.88
N LEU A 132 -1.91 -4.58 -18.31
CA LEU A 132 -0.94 -5.18 -19.21
C LEU A 132 0.37 -5.38 -18.44
N PRO A 133 0.82 -6.63 -18.27
CA PRO A 133 2.11 -6.95 -17.69
C PRO A 133 3.24 -6.70 -18.69
N SER A 134 4.47 -6.88 -18.24
CA SER A 134 5.67 -6.75 -19.08
C SER A 134 5.55 -7.54 -20.39
N MET A 135 5.83 -6.87 -21.48
CA MET A 135 5.88 -7.47 -22.82
C MET A 135 7.33 -7.47 -23.34
N ALA A 136 7.99 -8.61 -23.26
CA ALA A 136 9.31 -8.79 -23.84
C ALA A 136 9.21 -8.65 -25.35
N GLY A 137 10.00 -7.77 -25.96
CA GLY A 137 10.03 -7.62 -27.43
C GLY A 137 9.18 -6.50 -28.00
N LEU A 138 8.39 -5.78 -27.21
CA LEU A 138 7.74 -4.56 -27.70
C LEU A 138 8.80 -3.55 -28.14
N ASN A 139 8.70 -3.14 -29.40
CA ASN A 139 9.51 -2.04 -29.92
C ASN A 139 8.83 -0.72 -29.55
N ALA A 140 9.50 0.10 -28.74
CA ALA A 140 8.98 1.38 -28.30
C ALA A 140 8.65 2.38 -29.44
N SER A 141 9.17 2.14 -30.65
CA SER A 141 8.96 3.02 -31.79
C SER A 141 7.62 2.81 -32.54
N ILE A 142 6.92 1.70 -32.25
CA ILE A 142 5.66 1.37 -32.94
C ILE A 142 4.56 1.31 -31.89
N ASP A 143 3.57 2.21 -32.02
CA ASP A 143 2.36 2.16 -31.18
C ASP A 143 1.44 1.03 -31.67
N PRO A 144 1.26 -0.03 -30.89
CA PRO A 144 0.45 -1.16 -31.31
C PRO A 144 -1.06 -0.92 -31.14
N PHE A 145 -1.43 0.21 -30.55
CA PHE A 145 -2.81 0.56 -30.27
C PHE A 145 -3.25 1.75 -31.12
N GLU A 146 -4.37 1.63 -31.79
CA GLU A 146 -4.90 2.74 -32.60
C GLU A 146 -5.67 3.74 -31.71
N SER A 147 -6.54 3.23 -30.85
CA SER A 147 -7.36 4.03 -29.95
C SER A 147 -7.92 3.18 -28.82
N PHE A 148 -8.25 3.83 -27.71
CA PHE A 148 -8.94 3.21 -26.58
C PHE A 148 -10.36 3.78 -26.43
N PRO A 149 -11.31 3.01 -25.88
CA PRO A 149 -12.63 3.52 -25.63
C PRO A 149 -12.61 4.59 -24.53
N ASP A 150 -13.45 5.59 -24.65
CA ASP A 150 -13.63 6.67 -23.66
C ASP A 150 -14.17 6.14 -22.31
N THR A 151 -14.56 4.88 -22.27
CA THR A 151 -15.01 4.19 -21.04
C THR A 151 -13.86 3.78 -20.15
N LEU A 152 -12.62 3.75 -20.63
CA LEU A 152 -11.46 3.31 -19.83
C LEU A 152 -11.25 4.24 -18.62
N ARG A 153 -11.15 3.64 -17.43
CA ARG A 153 -11.02 4.34 -16.14
C ARG A 153 -9.75 3.97 -15.40
N SER A 154 -9.25 2.75 -15.61
CA SER A 154 -8.07 2.24 -14.93
C SER A 154 -7.11 1.63 -15.93
N LEU A 155 -5.88 2.11 -15.94
CA LEU A 155 -4.79 1.63 -16.79
C LEU A 155 -3.61 1.23 -15.91
N SER A 156 -3.15 -0.02 -16.05
CA SER A 156 -1.93 -0.50 -15.43
C SER A 156 -1.00 -1.08 -16.49
N LEU A 157 0.19 -0.51 -16.59
CA LEU A 157 1.24 -0.92 -17.52
C LEU A 157 2.47 -1.33 -16.72
N ASP A 158 2.99 -2.52 -16.96
CA ASP A 158 4.22 -3.00 -16.35
C ASP A 158 5.24 -3.29 -17.43
N ASP A 159 6.37 -2.54 -17.41
CA ASP A 159 7.44 -2.55 -18.41
C ASP A 159 6.98 -2.32 -19.87
N ILE A 160 5.87 -1.62 -20.02
CA ILE A 160 5.29 -1.22 -21.32
C ILE A 160 5.46 0.28 -21.51
N PRO A 161 5.95 0.73 -22.68
CA PRO A 161 6.07 2.16 -22.96
C PRO A 161 4.70 2.86 -22.96
N LEU A 162 4.69 4.12 -22.56
CA LEU A 162 3.50 4.96 -22.68
C LEU A 162 3.37 5.44 -24.12
N TYR A 163 2.68 4.66 -24.93
CA TYR A 163 2.46 4.98 -26.35
C TYR A 163 1.59 6.20 -26.56
N PRO A 164 1.67 6.87 -27.73
CA PRO A 164 0.83 8.02 -28.06
C PRO A 164 -0.69 7.78 -27.96
N SER A 165 -1.13 6.53 -28.17
CA SER A 165 -2.53 6.15 -27.98
C SER A 165 -2.98 6.29 -26.51
N PHE A 166 -2.13 5.91 -25.57
CA PHE A 166 -2.42 6.07 -24.13
C PHE A 166 -2.45 7.56 -23.74
N LEU A 167 -1.57 8.37 -24.34
CA LEU A 167 -1.53 9.81 -24.08
C LEU A 167 -2.80 10.57 -24.52
N LYS A 168 -3.65 9.96 -25.34
CA LYS A 168 -4.96 10.53 -25.74
C LYS A 168 -6.06 10.27 -24.73
N LEU A 169 -5.85 9.37 -23.75
CA LEU A 169 -6.83 9.08 -22.72
C LEU A 169 -7.05 10.30 -21.81
N ARG A 170 -8.32 10.62 -21.53
CA ARG A 170 -8.71 11.77 -20.69
C ARG A 170 -9.68 11.39 -19.58
N THR A 171 -10.04 10.12 -19.51
CA THR A 171 -11.11 9.63 -18.64
C THR A 171 -10.62 8.76 -17.50
N LEU A 172 -9.28 8.64 -17.35
CA LEU A 172 -8.67 7.80 -16.33
C LEU A 172 -8.92 8.34 -14.93
N THR A 173 -9.27 7.44 -14.03
CA THR A 173 -9.34 7.66 -12.59
C THR A 173 -8.17 7.00 -11.86
N LYS A 174 -7.61 5.94 -12.46
CA LYS A 174 -6.45 5.22 -11.91
C LYS A 174 -5.41 4.99 -12.99
N LEU A 175 -4.16 5.27 -12.66
CA LEU A 175 -2.99 5.03 -13.50
C LEU A 175 -1.92 4.31 -12.68
N SER A 176 -1.39 3.20 -13.20
CA SER A 176 -0.21 2.53 -12.66
C SER A 176 0.79 2.30 -13.78
N LEU A 177 1.99 2.87 -13.65
CA LEU A 177 3.10 2.70 -14.58
C LEU A 177 4.27 2.09 -13.82
N LYS A 178 4.64 0.86 -14.15
CA LYS A 178 5.72 0.14 -13.46
C LYS A 178 6.85 -0.19 -14.43
N TYR A 179 8.08 -0.02 -13.96
CA TYR A 179 9.32 -0.48 -14.60
C TYR A 179 9.49 -0.15 -16.09
N CYS A 180 8.92 0.92 -16.57
CA CYS A 180 9.02 1.36 -17.98
C CYS A 180 10.48 1.54 -18.43
N ARG A 181 11.19 0.43 -18.73
CA ARG A 181 12.62 0.43 -19.13
C ARG A 181 12.85 0.95 -20.53
N LYS A 182 11.90 0.70 -21.43
CA LYS A 182 11.97 1.07 -22.85
C LYS A 182 10.83 2.05 -23.17
N GLY A 183 11.16 3.29 -23.48
CA GLY A 183 10.15 4.27 -23.90
C GLY A 183 9.34 4.85 -22.76
N CYS A 184 9.93 5.01 -21.57
CA CYS A 184 9.34 5.88 -20.57
C CYS A 184 9.23 7.29 -21.20
N PRO A 185 8.05 7.94 -21.17
CA PRO A 185 7.92 9.31 -21.64
C PRO A 185 8.90 10.18 -20.85
N ASP A 186 9.38 11.23 -21.48
CA ASP A 186 10.06 12.25 -20.71
C ASP A 186 9.13 12.79 -19.62
N LEU A 187 9.73 13.38 -18.61
CA LEU A 187 8.97 13.81 -17.44
C LEU A 187 7.94 14.89 -17.76
N ASP A 188 8.23 15.76 -18.75
CA ASP A 188 7.29 16.78 -19.20
C ASP A 188 6.06 16.16 -19.86
N THR A 189 6.25 15.19 -20.76
CA THR A 189 5.15 14.43 -21.37
C THR A 189 4.30 13.71 -20.33
N LEU A 190 4.93 13.13 -19.30
CA LEU A 190 4.19 12.49 -18.21
C LEU A 190 3.38 13.51 -17.41
N LEU A 191 3.96 14.65 -17.06
CA LEU A 191 3.26 15.71 -16.33
C LEU A 191 2.12 16.31 -17.16
N ASP A 192 2.31 16.55 -18.44
CA ASP A 192 1.26 17.01 -19.37
C ASP A 192 0.11 15.99 -19.42
N PHE A 193 0.42 14.70 -19.52
CA PHE A 193 -0.58 13.64 -19.48
C PHE A 193 -1.37 13.59 -18.16
N LEU A 194 -0.69 13.75 -17.03
CA LEU A 194 -1.34 13.80 -15.71
C LEU A 194 -2.21 15.05 -15.59
N GLU A 195 -1.75 16.21 -16.11
CA GLU A 195 -2.52 17.46 -16.11
C GLU A 195 -3.79 17.35 -16.96
N GLU A 196 -3.71 16.72 -18.12
CA GLU A 196 -4.85 16.54 -19.02
C GLU A 196 -5.89 15.53 -18.48
N ASN A 197 -5.48 14.65 -17.57
CA ASN A 197 -6.36 13.67 -16.92
C ASN A 197 -6.92 14.20 -15.59
N HIS A 198 -7.75 15.23 -15.62
CA HIS A 198 -8.34 15.87 -14.44
C HIS A 198 -9.19 14.94 -13.54
N SER A 199 -9.53 13.74 -14.02
CA SER A 199 -10.31 12.74 -13.29
C SER A 199 -9.45 11.79 -12.45
N LEU A 200 -8.11 11.90 -12.51
CA LEU A 200 -7.21 11.02 -11.78
C LEU A 200 -7.38 11.17 -10.27
N GLU A 201 -7.67 10.05 -9.64
CA GLU A 201 -7.79 9.90 -8.19
C GLU A 201 -6.61 9.12 -7.60
N SER A 202 -6.00 8.21 -8.38
CA SER A 202 -4.90 7.36 -7.96
C SER A 202 -3.84 7.25 -9.06
N VAL A 203 -2.58 7.52 -8.68
CA VAL A 203 -1.40 7.39 -9.55
C VAL A 203 -0.34 6.57 -8.82
N ASP A 204 0.15 5.52 -9.47
CA ASP A 204 1.22 4.66 -9.01
C ASP A 204 2.32 4.64 -10.08
N LEU A 205 3.49 5.15 -9.73
CA LEU A 205 4.64 5.31 -10.63
C LEU A 205 5.84 4.54 -10.06
N ALA A 206 6.16 3.38 -10.62
CA ALA A 206 7.40 2.67 -10.31
C ALA A 206 8.42 2.89 -11.43
N ILE A 207 9.21 3.94 -11.29
CA ILE A 207 10.18 4.36 -12.28
C ILE A 207 11.52 3.69 -11.99
N GLY A 208 11.84 2.69 -12.78
CA GLY A 208 13.09 1.92 -12.66
C GLY A 208 14.32 2.67 -13.21
N ASN A 209 15.23 1.93 -13.87
CA ASN A 209 16.49 2.42 -14.40
C ASN A 209 16.38 3.32 -15.66
N SER A 210 15.22 3.90 -15.94
CA SER A 210 15.06 4.79 -17.07
C SER A 210 15.99 6.01 -16.92
N ARG A 211 16.81 6.23 -17.92
CA ARG A 211 17.60 7.45 -18.05
C ARG A 211 16.65 8.58 -18.38
N PHE A 212 16.00 9.17 -17.40
CA PHE A 212 15.39 10.45 -17.60
C PHE A 212 16.48 11.44 -18.01
N PRO A 213 16.28 12.19 -19.10
CA PRO A 213 17.21 13.24 -19.45
C PRO A 213 17.33 14.19 -18.25
N ALA A 214 18.56 14.64 -17.99
CA ALA A 214 18.91 15.49 -16.86
C ALA A 214 18.26 16.90 -16.90
N HIS A 215 17.42 17.18 -17.84
CA HIS A 215 16.65 18.42 -17.90
C HIS A 215 15.53 18.35 -16.87
N ILE A 216 15.71 19.09 -15.80
CA ILE A 216 14.64 19.38 -14.83
C ILE A 216 13.60 20.22 -15.56
N PRO A 217 12.37 19.74 -15.71
CA PRO A 217 11.32 20.54 -16.33
C PRO A 217 11.14 21.85 -15.57
N HIS A 218 11.03 22.94 -16.30
CA HIS A 218 10.76 24.24 -15.71
C HIS A 218 9.39 24.20 -15.03
N ARG A 219 9.39 24.07 -13.70
CA ARG A 219 8.31 24.31 -12.72
C ARG A 219 6.88 24.35 -13.29
N ARG A 220 6.44 23.32 -13.95
CA ARG A 220 5.02 23.11 -14.22
C ARG A 220 4.41 22.36 -13.06
N THR A 221 3.29 22.84 -12.55
CA THR A 221 2.50 22.16 -11.54
C THR A 221 1.31 21.56 -12.25
N ALA A 222 1.26 20.26 -12.37
CA ALA A 222 0.09 19.58 -12.91
C ALA A 222 -1.11 19.81 -12.00
N ILE A 223 -2.20 20.40 -12.50
CA ILE A 223 -3.37 20.74 -11.68
C ILE A 223 -4.24 19.49 -11.53
N THR A 224 -3.86 18.59 -10.65
CA THR A 224 -4.63 17.36 -10.34
C THR A 224 -5.51 17.58 -9.12
N ASN A 225 -6.60 18.30 -9.26
CA ASN A 225 -7.48 18.69 -8.16
C ASN A 225 -8.17 17.50 -7.44
N ARG A 226 -8.12 16.30 -8.00
CA ARG A 226 -8.81 15.11 -7.47
C ARG A 226 -7.88 14.05 -6.94
N LEU A 227 -6.57 14.18 -7.11
CA LEU A 227 -5.63 13.13 -6.74
C LEU A 227 -5.65 12.88 -5.23
N GLN A 228 -6.05 11.65 -4.86
CA GLN A 228 -6.16 11.20 -3.48
C GLN A 228 -5.02 10.27 -3.10
N HIS A 229 -4.48 9.53 -4.08
CA HIS A 229 -3.41 8.59 -3.85
C HIS A 229 -2.30 8.79 -4.86
N LEU A 230 -1.08 9.01 -4.37
CA LEU A 230 0.14 9.08 -5.17
C LEU A 230 1.17 8.14 -4.58
N SER A 231 1.54 7.10 -5.32
CA SER A 231 2.62 6.19 -4.99
C SER A 231 3.75 6.38 -5.99
N ILE A 232 4.97 6.60 -5.51
CA ILE A 232 6.15 6.79 -6.34
C ILE A 232 7.25 5.85 -5.85
N THR A 233 7.62 4.91 -6.70
CA THR A 233 8.78 4.04 -6.52
C THR A 233 9.87 4.46 -7.48
N PHE A 234 11.05 4.77 -6.99
CA PHE A 234 12.14 5.30 -7.81
C PHE A 234 13.50 4.88 -7.28
N ARG A 235 14.52 5.08 -8.13
CA ARG A 235 15.93 4.85 -7.81
C ARG A 235 16.72 6.15 -7.63
N TYR A 236 16.29 7.24 -8.24
CA TYR A 236 17.01 8.53 -8.23
C TYR A 236 16.19 9.61 -7.55
N ALA A 237 16.69 10.15 -6.43
CA ALA A 237 16.03 11.17 -5.62
C ALA A 237 15.57 12.41 -6.41
N MET A 238 16.32 12.80 -7.44
CA MET A 238 15.98 13.94 -8.29
C MET A 238 14.66 13.75 -9.05
N ILE A 239 14.38 12.53 -9.53
CA ILE A 239 13.14 12.21 -10.24
C ILE A 239 11.95 12.32 -9.28
N ALA A 240 12.06 11.74 -8.10
CA ALA A 240 11.01 11.85 -7.09
C ALA A 240 10.74 13.29 -6.70
N ARG A 241 11.79 14.06 -6.45
CA ARG A 241 11.67 15.49 -6.13
C ARG A 241 10.88 16.24 -7.21
N THR A 242 11.20 16.00 -8.48
CA THR A 242 10.52 16.67 -9.60
C THR A 242 9.05 16.26 -9.68
N LEU A 243 8.75 14.97 -9.58
CA LEU A 243 7.37 14.47 -9.56
C LEU A 243 6.57 15.02 -8.38
N ILE A 244 7.12 14.97 -7.19
CA ILE A 244 6.46 15.46 -5.98
C ILE A 244 6.23 16.99 -6.06
N SER A 245 7.17 17.72 -6.64
CA SER A 245 7.03 19.17 -6.84
C SER A 245 6.02 19.51 -7.93
N GLY A 246 5.87 18.64 -8.93
CA GLY A 246 4.96 18.83 -10.06
C GLY A 246 3.53 18.35 -9.83
N ILE A 247 3.29 17.47 -8.83
CA ILE A 247 2.00 16.83 -8.63
C ILE A 247 1.45 17.18 -7.24
N PRO A 248 0.61 18.22 -7.10
CA PRO A 248 0.02 18.57 -5.81
C PRO A 248 -1.04 17.56 -5.40
N LEU A 249 -0.99 17.14 -4.14
CA LEU A 249 -1.98 16.25 -3.53
C LEU A 249 -3.14 17.04 -2.92
N ARG A 250 -4.34 16.47 -3.03
CA ARG A 250 -5.50 16.99 -2.30
C ARG A 250 -5.32 16.80 -0.80
N ARG A 251 -5.92 17.68 0.01
CA ARG A 251 -6.09 17.46 1.46
C ARG A 251 -6.83 16.14 1.70
N GLY A 252 -6.37 15.35 2.64
CA GLY A 252 -6.89 14.01 2.90
C GLY A 252 -6.27 12.93 2.02
N GLY A 253 -5.40 13.28 1.08
CA GLY A 253 -4.74 12.33 0.18
C GLY A 253 -3.66 11.49 0.88
N HIS A 254 -3.23 10.45 0.20
CA HIS A 254 -2.15 9.56 0.60
C HIS A 254 -0.96 9.71 -0.35
N LEU A 255 0.22 9.96 0.20
CA LEU A 255 1.49 9.94 -0.52
C LEU A 255 2.32 8.74 -0.04
N GLU A 256 2.70 7.89 -0.96
CA GLU A 256 3.63 6.80 -0.71
C GLU A 256 4.88 7.01 -1.56
N ILE A 257 6.04 6.95 -0.91
CA ILE A 257 7.34 7.05 -1.56
C ILE A 257 8.13 5.80 -1.24
N THR A 258 8.52 5.05 -2.25
CA THR A 258 9.40 3.88 -2.14
C THR A 258 10.71 4.17 -2.84
N PHE A 259 11.81 4.08 -2.12
CA PHE A 259 13.14 4.30 -2.64
C PHE A 259 13.92 2.99 -2.74
N ASN A 260 14.30 2.63 -3.96
CA ASN A 260 14.99 1.40 -4.32
C ASN A 260 16.43 1.73 -4.72
N ASP A 261 17.27 2.17 -3.79
CA ASP A 261 18.70 2.36 -4.10
C ASP A 261 19.59 1.64 -3.09
N ASP A 262 20.45 0.79 -3.63
CA ASP A 262 21.38 -0.02 -2.82
C ASP A 262 22.68 0.75 -2.46
N TYR A 263 22.91 1.98 -2.99
CA TYR A 263 24.28 2.50 -3.03
C TYR A 263 24.48 3.97 -2.65
N THR A 264 23.47 4.82 -2.60
CA THR A 264 23.73 6.28 -2.56
C THR A 264 23.67 6.91 -1.19
N GLY A 265 23.17 6.22 -0.17
CA GLY A 265 23.02 6.80 1.18
C GLY A 265 22.11 8.04 1.26
N LEU A 266 21.36 8.33 0.21
CA LEU A 266 20.42 9.45 0.14
C LEU A 266 19.23 9.21 1.06
N GLY A 267 18.91 10.21 1.88
CA GLY A 267 17.79 10.16 2.82
C GLY A 267 16.53 10.83 2.29
N LEU A 268 15.49 10.80 3.09
CA LEU A 268 14.24 11.50 2.81
C LEU A 268 14.47 13.01 2.63
N ASP A 269 15.40 13.59 3.39
CA ASP A 269 15.75 15.01 3.31
C ASP A 269 16.29 15.40 1.92
N ASP A 270 17.05 14.51 1.28
CA ASP A 270 17.56 14.76 -0.07
C ASP A 270 16.43 14.79 -1.10
N ILE A 271 15.45 13.90 -0.94
CA ILE A 271 14.27 13.83 -1.81
C ILE A 271 13.41 15.07 -1.62
N MET A 272 13.19 15.47 -0.38
CA MET A 272 12.31 16.58 -0.02
C MET A 272 12.95 17.96 -0.15
N SER A 273 14.27 18.02 -0.34
CA SER A 273 15.01 19.26 -0.52
C SER A 273 14.43 20.09 -1.67
N GLY A 274 13.92 21.27 -1.38
CA GLY A 274 13.32 22.18 -2.37
C GLY A 274 11.88 21.84 -2.79
N VAL A 275 11.25 20.79 -2.24
CA VAL A 275 9.82 20.54 -2.43
C VAL A 275 9.01 21.51 -1.59
N SER A 276 8.04 22.20 -2.21
CA SER A 276 7.15 23.10 -1.47
C SER A 276 6.18 22.29 -0.61
N MET A 277 6.19 22.51 0.69
CA MET A 277 5.27 21.86 1.63
C MET A 277 3.79 22.20 1.38
N THR A 278 3.50 23.26 0.61
CA THR A 278 2.12 23.57 0.19
C THR A 278 1.55 22.52 -0.77
N HIS A 279 2.41 21.81 -1.49
CA HIS A 279 2.02 20.70 -2.37
C HIS A 279 1.78 19.39 -1.60
N LEU A 280 2.25 19.31 -0.35
CA LEU A 280 2.17 18.13 0.51
C LEU A 280 1.45 18.46 1.83
N PRO A 281 0.15 18.82 1.78
CA PRO A 281 -0.59 19.24 2.96
C PRO A 281 -0.65 18.15 4.05
N ASN A 282 -0.53 16.87 3.68
CA ASN A 282 -0.46 15.73 4.58
C ASN A 282 0.77 15.73 5.49
N LEU A 283 1.88 16.37 5.09
CA LEU A 283 3.09 16.51 5.91
C LEU A 283 3.08 17.72 6.86
N LEU A 284 2.15 18.65 6.69
CA LEU A 284 2.13 19.90 7.48
C LEU A 284 1.76 19.70 8.94
N SER A 285 1.02 18.66 9.28
CA SER A 285 0.50 18.45 10.64
C SER A 285 0.25 16.99 10.95
N PRO A 286 1.24 16.09 10.81
CA PRO A 286 1.06 14.71 11.20
C PRO A 286 0.88 14.64 12.73
N THR A 287 -0.01 13.77 13.18
CA THR A 287 -0.26 13.53 14.61
C THR A 287 0.16 12.12 15.01
N PHE A 288 0.30 11.21 14.03
CA PHE A 288 0.73 9.85 14.22
C PHE A 288 1.93 9.55 13.33
N MET A 289 2.92 8.83 13.86
CA MET A 289 4.07 8.31 13.14
C MET A 289 4.27 6.84 13.45
N GLU A 290 4.45 6.02 12.42
CA GLU A 290 4.89 4.63 12.54
C GLU A 290 6.22 4.48 11.81
N TYR A 291 7.20 3.87 12.49
CA TYR A 291 8.48 3.47 11.93
C TYR A 291 8.65 1.97 12.05
N ARG A 292 9.05 1.29 10.97
CA ARG A 292 9.30 -0.16 10.93
C ARG A 292 10.69 -0.44 10.40
N SER A 293 11.37 -1.42 11.00
CA SER A 293 12.64 -1.99 10.57
C SER A 293 12.51 -3.53 10.62
N PRO A 294 13.16 -4.33 9.78
CA PRO A 294 14.34 -4.03 8.96
C PRO A 294 14.07 -3.28 7.66
N ASP A 295 12.86 -3.36 7.10
CA ASP A 295 12.53 -2.56 5.91
C ASP A 295 12.09 -1.17 6.38
N PRO A 296 13.01 -0.17 6.39
CA PRO A 296 12.69 1.11 6.99
C PRO A 296 11.50 1.75 6.28
N THR A 297 10.37 1.68 6.97
CA THR A 297 9.12 2.29 6.55
C THR A 297 8.74 3.36 7.55
N ILE A 298 8.49 4.56 7.05
CA ILE A 298 7.91 5.64 7.83
C ILE A 298 6.50 5.87 7.34
N ARG A 299 5.56 5.88 8.25
CA ARG A 299 4.18 6.23 7.98
C ARG A 299 3.75 7.38 8.87
N LEU A 300 3.29 8.47 8.26
CA LEU A 300 2.72 9.62 8.93
C LEU A 300 1.23 9.70 8.64
N ILE A 301 0.43 9.97 9.65
CA ILE A 301 -1.02 10.18 9.52
C ILE A 301 -1.38 11.45 10.26
N GLY A 302 -2.24 12.23 9.66
CA GLY A 302 -2.76 13.48 10.25
C GLY A 302 -4.11 13.88 9.65
N PRO A 303 -4.69 14.98 10.11
CA PRO A 303 -5.99 15.46 9.63
C PRO A 303 -6.00 15.85 8.15
N ASN A 304 -4.82 16.08 7.57
CA ASN A 304 -4.65 16.49 6.18
C ASN A 304 -4.29 15.30 5.26
N GLY A 305 -4.32 14.05 5.74
CA GLY A 305 -4.01 12.84 4.99
C GLY A 305 -2.90 12.01 5.60
N SER A 306 -2.31 11.12 4.80
CA SER A 306 -1.24 10.24 5.22
C SER A 306 -0.05 10.26 4.26
N PHE A 307 1.11 9.91 4.79
CA PHE A 307 2.36 9.79 4.08
C PHE A 307 3.04 8.48 4.46
N SER A 308 3.56 7.77 3.49
CA SER A 308 4.34 6.56 3.68
C SER A 308 5.67 6.70 2.94
N TYR A 309 6.77 6.43 3.61
CA TYR A 309 8.09 6.36 3.01
C TYR A 309 8.70 5.00 3.29
N VAL A 310 9.04 4.29 2.24
CA VAL A 310 9.68 2.98 2.30
C VAL A 310 11.07 3.09 1.68
N HIS A 311 12.08 2.70 2.43
CA HIS A 311 13.44 2.61 1.93
C HIS A 311 13.88 1.14 1.93
N GLN A 312 14.19 0.60 0.77
CA GLN A 312 14.74 -0.76 0.65
C GLN A 312 16.26 -0.67 0.81
N TRP A 313 16.77 -1.10 1.96
CA TRP A 313 18.16 -0.88 2.36
C TRP A 313 19.00 -2.14 2.43
N SER A 314 20.29 -1.91 2.21
CA SER A 314 21.33 -2.78 2.80
C SER A 314 21.47 -2.48 4.30
N PRO A 315 21.56 -3.48 5.18
CA PRO A 315 21.67 -3.26 6.61
C PRO A 315 22.98 -2.53 6.95
N GLY A 316 22.91 -1.35 7.54
CA GLY A 316 24.07 -0.64 8.08
C GLY A 316 24.11 0.88 7.90
N VAL A 317 23.20 1.50 7.16
CA VAL A 317 23.19 2.96 7.01
C VAL A 317 22.29 3.60 8.07
N PRO A 318 22.80 4.54 8.90
CA PRO A 318 21.99 5.21 9.90
C PRO A 318 20.89 6.05 9.23
N PHE A 319 19.72 5.99 9.79
CA PHE A 319 18.59 6.81 9.36
C PHE A 319 18.86 8.25 9.83
N THR A 320 19.58 9.02 9.04
CA THR A 320 19.93 10.40 9.38
C THR A 320 18.81 11.35 8.95
N GLU A 321 18.31 12.04 9.96
CA GLU A 321 17.59 13.32 9.91
C GLU A 321 16.24 13.39 9.16
N PHE A 322 15.19 13.49 9.97
CA PHE A 322 13.85 13.91 9.52
C PHE A 322 13.68 15.42 9.68
N SER A 323 14.69 16.22 9.32
CA SER A 323 14.67 17.67 9.54
C SER A 323 13.52 18.35 8.77
N VAL A 324 13.12 17.73 7.65
CA VAL A 324 12.05 18.25 6.77
C VAL A 324 10.65 17.97 7.34
N LEU A 325 10.52 16.98 8.23
CA LEU A 325 9.21 16.62 8.78
C LEU A 325 8.88 17.45 10.01
N SER A 326 7.68 18.01 10.06
CA SER A 326 7.18 18.71 11.25
C SER A 326 6.80 17.71 12.35
N LEU A 327 7.80 17.18 13.06
CA LEU A 327 7.62 16.18 14.13
C LEU A 327 7.03 16.78 15.42
N ALA A 328 7.01 18.10 15.54
CA ALA A 328 6.56 18.79 16.74
C ALA A 328 5.09 18.54 17.13
N LYS A 329 4.26 18.09 16.19
CA LYS A 329 2.83 17.81 16.41
C LYS A 329 2.51 16.33 16.57
N ILE A 330 3.48 15.45 16.45
CA ILE A 330 3.30 14.00 16.62
C ILE A 330 2.90 13.74 18.07
N ARG A 331 1.73 13.14 18.25
CA ARG A 331 1.20 12.71 19.54
C ARG A 331 1.35 11.22 19.79
N GLU A 332 1.34 10.43 18.72
CA GLU A 332 1.50 8.98 18.80
C GLU A 332 2.65 8.53 17.89
N LEU A 333 3.58 7.77 18.47
CA LEU A 333 4.72 7.17 17.77
C LEU A 333 4.70 5.65 17.98
N ARG A 334 4.72 4.89 16.88
CA ARG A 334 4.90 3.45 16.89
C ARG A 334 6.23 3.07 16.26
N LEU A 335 7.01 2.31 17.00
CA LEU A 335 8.31 1.81 16.58
C LEU A 335 8.24 0.29 16.47
N THR A 336 8.54 -0.25 15.31
CA THR A 336 8.71 -1.70 15.11
C THR A 336 10.14 -1.95 14.70
N HIS A 337 10.91 -2.71 15.48
CA HIS A 337 12.34 -2.85 15.28
C HIS A 337 12.87 -4.23 15.66
N ASN A 338 13.76 -4.77 14.81
CA ASN A 338 14.46 -6.02 15.08
C ASN A 338 15.92 -5.80 15.52
N ASN A 339 16.47 -4.56 15.44
CA ASN A 339 17.82 -4.23 15.87
C ASN A 339 17.86 -2.81 16.50
N PRO A 340 18.04 -2.70 17.82
CA PRO A 340 17.98 -1.44 18.56
C PRO A 340 19.13 -0.46 18.26
N SER A 341 20.27 -0.93 17.76
CA SER A 341 21.46 -0.09 17.62
C SER A 341 21.41 0.95 16.51
N ALA A 342 20.40 0.90 15.64
CA ALA A 342 20.23 1.82 14.50
C ALA A 342 19.16 2.90 14.72
N MET A 343 18.54 2.98 15.90
CA MET A 343 17.50 3.97 16.15
C MET A 343 18.06 5.31 16.60
N PHE A 344 17.85 6.31 15.76
CA PHE A 344 17.95 7.70 16.16
C PHE A 344 16.54 8.22 16.46
N LEU A 345 16.27 8.50 17.73
CA LEU A 345 15.12 9.33 18.07
C LEU A 345 15.59 10.78 18.17
N PRO A 346 15.11 11.64 17.29
CA PRO A 346 15.39 13.04 17.43
C PRO A 346 14.78 13.55 18.73
N SER A 347 15.49 14.42 19.43
CA SER A 347 15.03 15.21 20.57
C SER A 347 13.79 16.08 20.29
N SER A 348 13.03 15.77 19.23
CA SER A 348 12.13 16.68 18.52
C SER A 348 10.65 16.31 18.62
N PHE A 349 10.20 15.49 19.60
CA PHE A 349 8.79 15.14 19.76
C PHE A 349 8.17 15.78 21.02
N PRO A 350 8.05 17.10 21.10
CA PRO A 350 7.57 17.77 22.32
C PRO A 350 6.11 17.47 22.66
N ALA A 351 5.30 17.12 21.66
CA ALA A 351 3.87 16.83 21.84
C ALA A 351 3.58 15.32 21.96
N LEU A 352 4.59 14.45 22.04
CA LEU A 352 4.41 13.00 22.07
C LEU A 352 3.71 12.57 23.36
N GLU A 353 2.51 12.03 23.22
CA GLU A 353 1.69 11.53 24.33
C GLU A 353 1.73 10.00 24.46
N THR A 354 1.88 9.29 23.36
CA THR A 354 1.89 7.81 23.32
C THR A 354 3.08 7.32 22.51
N LEU A 355 3.88 6.46 23.13
CA LEU A 355 4.95 5.72 22.47
C LEU A 355 4.71 4.23 22.59
N THR A 356 4.68 3.54 21.44
CA THR A 356 4.54 2.08 21.38
C THR A 356 5.78 1.50 20.70
N ILE A 357 6.40 0.53 21.36
CA ILE A 357 7.58 -0.18 20.87
C ILE A 357 7.22 -1.64 20.65
N LYS A 358 7.49 -2.13 19.46
CA LYS A 358 7.40 -3.55 19.12
C LYS A 358 8.78 -4.03 18.71
N CYS A 359 9.32 -5.02 19.41
CA CYS A 359 10.60 -5.63 19.06
C CYS A 359 10.60 -7.12 19.42
N ASP A 360 11.36 -7.91 18.65
CA ASP A 360 11.51 -9.35 18.88
C ASP A 360 12.80 -9.66 19.66
N THR A 361 13.41 -8.63 20.26
CA THR A 361 14.70 -8.70 20.99
C THR A 361 14.56 -8.16 22.40
N ASP A 362 15.65 -8.23 23.17
CA ASP A 362 15.75 -7.64 24.49
C ASP A 362 15.54 -6.12 24.42
N ILE A 363 14.51 -5.67 25.13
CA ILE A 363 14.11 -4.27 25.17
C ILE A 363 15.03 -3.39 26.01
N SER A 364 15.79 -3.96 26.97
CA SER A 364 16.62 -3.19 27.93
C SER A 364 17.63 -2.29 27.21
N ARG A 365 18.32 -2.83 26.21
CA ARG A 365 19.28 -2.05 25.40
C ARG A 365 18.61 -0.91 24.62
N LEU A 366 17.45 -1.20 24.07
CA LEU A 366 16.69 -0.20 23.33
C LEU A 366 16.18 0.88 24.28
N PHE A 367 15.68 0.49 25.45
CA PHE A 367 15.14 1.40 26.45
C PHE A 367 16.19 2.39 26.94
N SER A 368 17.38 1.95 27.33
CA SER A 368 18.47 2.81 27.74
C SER A 368 18.94 3.79 26.65
N THR A 369 18.84 3.38 25.37
CA THR A 369 19.15 4.25 24.22
C THR A 369 18.06 5.29 23.97
N LEU A 370 16.79 4.91 24.07
CA LEU A 370 15.65 5.78 23.82
C LEU A 370 15.38 6.76 24.96
N PHE A 371 15.69 6.37 26.19
CA PHE A 371 15.40 7.13 27.41
C PHE A 371 16.65 7.44 28.24
N PRO A 372 17.71 7.99 27.64
CA PRO A 372 18.90 8.36 28.40
C PRO A 372 18.62 9.50 29.41
N ASN A 373 17.50 10.19 29.21
CA ASN A 373 17.06 11.28 30.08
C ASN A 373 15.52 11.24 30.24
N PRO A 374 14.98 11.20 31.49
CA PRO A 374 13.55 11.18 31.73
C PRO A 374 12.82 12.45 31.23
N SER A 375 13.53 13.53 30.95
CA SER A 375 12.95 14.77 30.38
C SER A 375 12.72 14.69 28.85
N LEU A 376 13.28 13.70 28.17
CA LEU A 376 12.94 13.41 26.78
C LEU A 376 11.44 13.09 26.69
N PHE A 377 10.77 13.66 25.72
CA PHE A 377 9.31 13.52 25.55
C PHE A 377 8.48 14.10 26.71
N PRO A 378 8.50 15.40 26.92
CA PRO A 378 7.87 16.05 28.11
C PRO A 378 6.37 15.82 28.22
N SER A 379 5.67 15.50 27.12
CA SER A 379 4.22 15.24 27.09
C SER A 379 3.83 13.76 27.16
N LEU A 380 4.80 12.83 27.28
CA LEU A 380 4.57 11.39 27.23
C LEU A 380 3.73 10.91 28.43
N LYS A 381 2.61 10.28 28.13
CA LYS A 381 1.63 9.76 29.09
C LYS A 381 1.49 8.24 29.04
N THR A 382 1.68 7.65 27.85
CA THR A 382 1.47 6.22 27.62
C THR A 382 2.71 5.59 27.00
N LEU A 383 3.15 4.49 27.58
CA LEU A 383 4.18 3.61 27.03
C LEU A 383 3.60 2.22 26.73
N GLY A 384 3.86 1.71 25.53
CA GLY A 384 3.47 0.36 25.12
C GLY A 384 4.69 -0.47 24.68
N PHE A 385 4.78 -1.70 25.17
CA PHE A 385 5.80 -2.69 24.78
C PHE A 385 5.07 -3.92 24.24
N LEU A 386 5.23 -4.17 22.94
CA LEU A 386 4.49 -5.23 22.23
C LEU A 386 5.44 -6.28 21.69
N GLY A 387 5.29 -7.51 22.15
CA GLY A 387 6.10 -8.63 21.66
C GLY A 387 7.57 -8.59 22.07
N CYS A 388 7.92 -7.77 23.06
CA CYS A 388 9.29 -7.63 23.54
C CYS A 388 9.64 -8.72 24.53
N PHE A 389 10.94 -9.06 24.62
CA PHE A 389 11.46 -9.84 25.74
C PHE A 389 11.66 -8.92 26.93
N ILE A 390 10.89 -9.17 27.99
CA ILE A 390 10.87 -8.38 29.22
C ILE A 390 11.68 -9.10 30.28
N THR A 391 12.72 -8.48 30.80
CA THR A 391 13.53 -8.97 31.93
C THR A 391 13.14 -8.25 33.22
N GLU A 392 13.48 -8.81 34.37
CA GLU A 392 13.29 -8.14 35.66
C GLU A 392 14.10 -6.83 35.73
N GLU A 393 15.32 -6.84 35.21
CA GLU A 393 16.16 -5.65 35.11
C GLU A 393 15.48 -4.52 34.32
N PHE A 394 14.82 -4.88 33.21
CA PHE A 394 14.05 -3.91 32.45
C PHE A 394 12.86 -3.35 33.24
N MET A 395 12.18 -4.17 34.01
CA MET A 395 11.06 -3.71 34.85
C MET A 395 11.55 -2.73 35.93
N ASP A 396 12.72 -3.00 36.53
CA ASP A 396 13.32 -2.10 37.52
C ASP A 396 13.74 -0.76 36.86
N GLU A 397 14.35 -0.80 35.67
CA GLU A 397 14.70 0.39 34.88
C GLU A 397 13.45 1.22 34.53
N LEU A 398 12.37 0.55 34.13
CA LEU A 398 11.11 1.19 33.80
C LEU A 398 10.44 1.85 35.01
N ALA A 399 10.46 1.18 36.17
CA ALA A 399 9.96 1.73 37.43
C ALA A 399 10.80 2.94 37.87
N GLN A 400 12.12 2.85 37.77
CA GLN A 400 13.01 3.98 38.06
C GLN A 400 12.73 5.19 37.12
N PHE A 401 12.61 4.92 35.81
CA PHE A 401 12.27 5.95 34.83
C PHE A 401 10.91 6.61 35.16
N ALA A 402 9.89 5.84 35.53
CA ALA A 402 8.58 6.37 35.92
C ALA A 402 8.66 7.22 37.19
N SER A 403 9.45 6.80 38.17
CA SER A 403 9.75 7.55 39.40
C SER A 403 10.44 8.86 39.11
N ASP A 404 11.48 8.84 38.29
CA ASP A 404 12.25 10.03 37.93
C ASP A 404 11.40 11.05 37.19
N ARG A 405 10.53 10.57 36.28
CA ARG A 405 9.57 11.44 35.58
C ARG A 405 8.56 12.08 36.55
N LYS A 406 8.08 11.32 37.50
CA LYS A 406 7.16 11.86 38.54
C LYS A 406 7.79 13.04 39.31
N ASN A 407 9.11 13.00 39.48
CA ASN A 407 9.85 13.98 40.25
C ASN A 407 10.38 15.17 39.41
N THR A 408 10.64 14.96 38.11
CA THR A 408 11.36 15.93 37.27
C THR A 408 10.49 16.60 36.21
N THR A 409 9.35 16.03 35.84
CA THR A 409 8.52 16.56 34.74
C THR A 409 7.08 16.84 35.18
N SER A 410 6.42 17.76 34.49
CA SER A 410 4.97 18.00 34.69
C SER A 410 4.09 16.92 34.16
N ALA A 411 4.61 16.06 33.24
CA ALA A 411 3.88 14.96 32.62
C ALA A 411 4.29 13.62 33.25
N ARG A 412 3.42 13.11 34.10
CA ARG A 412 3.54 11.76 34.66
C ARG A 412 3.10 10.71 33.65
N LEU A 413 3.71 9.52 33.71
CA LEU A 413 3.16 8.37 33.01
C LEU A 413 1.82 7.99 33.63
N HIS A 414 0.79 7.89 32.78
CA HIS A 414 -0.54 7.46 33.19
C HIS A 414 -0.78 5.99 32.93
N ARG A 415 -0.15 5.45 31.88
CA ARG A 415 -0.41 4.09 31.46
C ARG A 415 0.87 3.44 30.93
N VAL A 416 1.10 2.19 31.35
CA VAL A 416 2.08 1.30 30.76
C VAL A 416 1.36 0.03 30.29
N VAL A 417 1.57 -0.36 29.04
CA VAL A 417 1.00 -1.57 28.44
C VAL A 417 2.15 -2.50 28.05
N ILE A 418 2.15 -3.68 28.59
CA ILE A 418 3.14 -4.73 28.32
C ILE A 418 2.42 -5.92 27.72
N VAL A 419 2.79 -6.27 26.50
CA VAL A 419 2.27 -7.47 25.85
C VAL A 419 3.43 -8.38 25.51
N HIS A 420 3.48 -9.50 26.20
CA HIS A 420 4.59 -10.44 26.17
C HIS A 420 4.29 -11.64 25.27
N LEU A 421 5.27 -12.10 24.47
CA LEU A 421 5.12 -13.27 23.60
C LEU A 421 5.57 -14.57 24.26
N ASP A 422 6.57 -14.53 25.14
CA ASP A 422 7.15 -15.70 25.80
C ASP A 422 6.72 -15.81 27.26
N GLY A 423 6.47 -17.01 27.73
CA GLY A 423 5.89 -17.32 29.02
C GLY A 423 6.67 -16.93 30.30
N ARG A 424 7.67 -16.07 30.23
CA ARG A 424 8.30 -15.46 31.41
C ARG A 424 7.53 -14.22 31.80
N VAL A 425 6.70 -14.38 32.78
CA VAL A 425 5.91 -13.30 33.37
C VAL A 425 6.82 -12.46 34.27
N PRO A 426 6.80 -11.12 34.16
CA PRO A 426 7.40 -10.28 35.20
C PRO A 426 6.86 -10.67 36.57
N THR A 427 7.69 -10.61 37.62
CA THR A 427 7.22 -10.97 38.96
C THR A 427 6.15 -10.00 39.45
N VAL A 428 5.31 -10.47 40.34
CA VAL A 428 4.28 -9.61 40.98
C VAL A 428 4.93 -8.43 41.69
N ALA A 429 6.13 -8.63 42.25
CA ALA A 429 6.89 -7.57 42.93
C ALA A 429 7.31 -6.44 41.93
N SER A 430 7.82 -6.83 40.76
CA SER A 430 8.24 -5.85 39.73
C SER A 430 7.04 -5.07 39.15
N ILE A 431 5.89 -5.72 39.00
CA ILE A 431 4.64 -5.06 38.58
C ILE A 431 4.21 -4.06 39.65
N HIS A 432 4.19 -4.46 40.93
CA HIS A 432 3.87 -3.57 42.04
C HIS A 432 4.79 -2.38 42.15
N GLY A 433 6.12 -2.58 41.99
CA GLY A 433 7.07 -1.48 41.95
C GLY A 433 6.73 -0.44 40.85
N LEU A 434 6.24 -0.88 39.70
CA LEU A 434 5.80 0.04 38.65
C LEU A 434 4.46 0.72 38.97
N GLU A 435 3.50 0.02 39.56
CA GLU A 435 2.17 0.54 39.98
C GLU A 435 2.27 1.67 41.01
N GLU A 436 3.33 1.73 41.81
CA GLU A 436 3.61 2.85 42.73
C GLU A 436 3.79 4.18 42.01
N HIS A 437 4.22 4.12 40.75
CA HIS A 437 4.58 5.31 39.95
C HIS A 437 3.64 5.55 38.78
N VAL A 438 2.94 4.51 38.29
CA VAL A 438 2.06 4.54 37.11
C VAL A 438 0.65 4.08 37.47
N PRO A 439 -0.38 4.91 37.29
CA PRO A 439 -1.76 4.58 37.72
C PRO A 439 -2.37 3.36 37.02
N ILE A 440 -1.96 3.06 35.78
CA ILE A 440 -2.51 1.96 35.00
C ILE A 440 -1.34 1.14 34.44
N VAL A 441 -1.18 -0.07 34.95
CA VAL A 441 -0.23 -1.06 34.43
C VAL A 441 -1.03 -2.23 33.87
N ASP A 442 -0.98 -2.44 32.55
CA ASP A 442 -1.73 -3.48 31.83
C ASP A 442 -0.75 -4.50 31.25
N VAL A 443 -0.67 -5.66 31.88
CA VAL A 443 0.21 -6.74 31.44
C VAL A 443 -0.62 -7.86 30.83
N ARG A 444 -0.39 -8.17 29.56
CA ARG A 444 -1.14 -9.17 28.79
C ARG A 444 -0.23 -10.23 28.20
N PHE A 445 -0.79 -11.42 28.03
CA PHE A 445 -0.13 -12.58 27.44
C PHE A 445 -0.91 -13.06 26.24
N GLY A 446 -0.28 -13.31 25.09
CA GLY A 446 -0.95 -13.88 23.94
C GLY A 446 -0.26 -13.66 22.61
N ARG A 447 -0.56 -14.54 21.65
CA ARG A 447 0.00 -14.53 20.29
C ARG A 447 -0.83 -13.74 19.26
N THR A 448 -2.01 -13.26 19.60
CA THR A 448 -2.94 -12.64 18.64
C THR A 448 -3.35 -11.25 19.08
N PHE A 449 -3.19 -10.29 18.19
CA PHE A 449 -3.55 -8.90 18.42
C PHE A 449 -4.48 -8.37 17.32
N PRO A 450 -5.56 -7.70 17.69
CA PRO A 450 -5.63 -6.26 17.49
C PRO A 450 -5.64 -5.55 18.84
N ILE A 451 -4.64 -4.68 19.11
CA ILE A 451 -4.68 -3.81 20.27
C ILE A 451 -5.04 -2.42 19.77
N ASP A 452 -6.31 -2.04 19.97
CA ASP A 452 -6.69 -0.65 20.02
C ASP A 452 -6.15 -0.09 21.35
N LEU A 453 -5.11 0.73 21.24
CA LEU A 453 -4.55 1.49 22.38
C LEU A 453 -5.24 2.86 22.55
N THR A 454 -6.35 3.10 21.79
CA THR A 454 -7.14 4.33 21.93
C THR A 454 -7.97 4.38 23.19
#